data_381498c14fe5b76ac13acb2135eb9d22
#
_entry.id   381498c14fe5b76ac13acb2135eb9d22
#
_cell.length_a   1.000
_cell.length_b   1.000
_cell.length_c   1.000
_cell.angle_alpha   90.00
_cell.angle_beta   90.00
_cell.angle_gamma   90.00
#
_symmetry.space_group_name_H-M   'P 1'
#
loop_
_entity.id
_entity.type
_entity.pdbx_description
1 polymer ?
#
loop_
_entity_poly.entity_id
_entity_poly.type
_entity_poly.pdbx_seq_one_letter_code
_entity_poly.pdbx_strand_id
1 'polypeptide(L)'
;MALHGINLCLAAVGSDALWLNVLRRLGYSDSDAADFIAGPAFQAWWLMNNLEGWGGPNPPSWYARNTELQKKILARMAELGIEPVLPGYSGML
;
A
#
# COMPACT_ATOMS: atom_id res chain seq x y z
N MET A 1 -8.56 -14.54 -11.43
CA MET A 1 -8.92 -13.33 -12.23
C MET A 1 -8.74 -13.57 -13.74
N ALA A 2 -7.55 -13.95 -14.19
CA ALA A 2 -7.29 -14.11 -15.63
C ALA A 2 -8.23 -15.11 -16.31
N LEU A 3 -8.57 -16.22 -15.65
CA LEU A 3 -9.50 -17.23 -16.18
C LEU A 3 -10.91 -16.71 -16.40
N HIS A 4 -11.28 -15.62 -15.79
CA HIS A 4 -12.59 -14.97 -15.94
C HIS A 4 -12.55 -13.74 -16.86
N GLY A 5 -11.46 -13.56 -17.61
CA GLY A 5 -11.31 -12.45 -18.55
C GLY A 5 -10.93 -11.11 -17.93
N ILE A 6 -10.52 -11.09 -16.67
CA ILE A 6 -10.08 -9.85 -16.01
C ILE A 6 -8.66 -9.54 -16.49
N ASN A 7 -8.50 -8.35 -17.09
CA ASN A 7 -7.21 -7.88 -17.60
C ASN A 7 -6.77 -6.54 -17.00
N LEU A 8 -7.53 -6.02 -16.04
CA LEU A 8 -7.21 -4.79 -15.30
C LEU A 8 -7.59 -4.99 -13.85
N CYS A 9 -6.69 -4.70 -12.91
CA CYS A 9 -6.95 -4.91 -11.49
C CYS A 9 -6.20 -3.90 -10.63
N LEU A 10 -6.85 -3.41 -9.59
CA LEU A 10 -6.22 -2.55 -8.59
C LEU A 10 -5.15 -3.32 -7.83
N ALA A 11 -3.94 -2.79 -7.77
CA ALA A 11 -2.80 -3.38 -7.10
C ALA A 11 -2.33 -2.46 -5.97
N ALA A 12 -2.94 -2.59 -4.80
CA ALA A 12 -2.73 -1.68 -3.68
C ALA A 12 -1.70 -2.17 -2.64
N VAL A 13 -1.25 -3.42 -2.72
CA VAL A 13 -0.29 -3.97 -1.76
C VAL A 13 1.03 -3.21 -1.84
N GLY A 14 1.59 -2.86 -0.69
CA GLY A 14 2.88 -2.14 -0.63
C GLY A 14 2.78 -0.62 -0.77
N SER A 15 1.61 -0.06 -0.99
CA SER A 15 1.42 1.40 -1.06
C SER A 15 1.78 2.10 0.25
N ASP A 16 1.60 1.42 1.37
CA ASP A 16 1.97 1.91 2.70
C ASP A 16 3.47 2.16 2.83
N ALA A 17 4.31 1.36 2.18
CA ALA A 17 5.76 1.59 2.15
C ALA A 17 6.12 2.88 1.42
N LEU A 18 5.43 3.18 0.33
CA LEU A 18 5.60 4.44 -0.40
C LEU A 18 5.16 5.63 0.47
N TRP A 19 4.04 5.50 1.16
CA TRP A 19 3.57 6.54 2.09
C TRP A 19 4.56 6.77 3.22
N LEU A 20 5.15 5.71 3.77
CA LEU A 20 6.18 5.84 4.80
C LEU A 20 7.37 6.66 4.30
N ASN A 21 7.84 6.39 3.08
CA ASN A 21 8.92 7.14 2.46
C ASN A 21 8.56 8.62 2.22
N VAL A 22 7.34 8.87 1.75
CA VAL A 22 6.84 10.24 1.52
C VAL A 22 6.77 11.01 2.84
N LEU A 23 6.23 10.41 3.89
CA LEU A 23 6.12 11.04 5.21
C LEU A 23 7.50 11.37 5.78
N ARG A 24 8.47 10.49 5.63
CA ARG A 24 9.86 10.77 6.03
C ARG A 24 10.45 11.96 5.30
N ARG A 25 10.20 12.07 4.00
CA ARG A 25 10.68 13.20 3.18
C ARG A 25 10.01 14.51 3.56
N LEU A 26 8.78 14.46 4.08
CA LEU A 26 8.06 15.63 4.56
C LEU A 26 8.47 16.06 5.97
N GLY A 27 9.39 15.34 6.62
CA GLY A 27 9.92 15.70 7.92
C GLY A 27 9.27 14.99 9.11
N TYR A 28 8.39 14.03 8.89
CA TYR A 28 7.83 13.21 9.97
C TYR A 28 8.89 12.29 10.55
N SER A 29 8.87 12.10 11.87
CA SER A 29 9.71 11.10 12.52
C SER A 29 9.19 9.70 12.14
N ASP A 30 10.05 8.67 12.29
CA ASP A 30 9.64 7.29 12.01
C ASP A 30 8.47 6.86 12.89
N SER A 31 8.44 7.30 14.15
CA SER A 31 7.35 7.01 15.08
C SER A 31 6.04 7.66 14.62
N ASP A 32 6.07 8.94 14.25
CA ASP A 32 4.89 9.67 13.80
C ASP A 32 4.36 9.09 12.48
N ALA A 33 5.24 8.76 11.55
CA ALA A 33 4.86 8.14 10.29
C ALA A 33 4.21 6.78 10.51
N ALA A 34 4.77 5.95 11.38
CA ALA A 34 4.21 4.64 11.70
C ALA A 34 2.85 4.75 12.39
N ASP A 35 2.66 5.74 13.25
CA ASP A 35 1.39 5.97 13.94
C ASP A 35 0.29 6.47 12.99
N PHE A 36 0.65 7.20 11.95
CA PHE A 36 -0.29 7.69 10.95
C PHE A 36 -0.82 6.57 10.04
N ILE A 37 0.04 5.64 9.66
CA ILE A 37 -0.33 4.54 8.76
C ILE A 37 -1.12 3.48 9.50
N ALA A 38 -2.28 3.11 8.95
CA ALA A 38 -3.15 2.10 9.56
C ALA A 38 -2.57 0.70 9.48
N GLY A 39 -2.99 -0.15 10.41
CA GLY A 39 -2.67 -1.58 10.40
C GLY A 39 -3.42 -2.34 9.31
N PRO A 40 -3.09 -3.63 9.11
CA PRO A 40 -3.61 -4.41 7.97
C PRO A 40 -5.13 -4.47 7.88
N ALA A 41 -5.81 -4.56 9.01
CA ALA A 41 -7.26 -4.66 9.05
C ALA A 41 -7.97 -3.39 8.56
N PHE A 42 -7.29 -2.26 8.58
CA PHE A 42 -7.85 -0.96 8.21
C PHE A 42 -7.18 -0.34 6.98
N GLN A 43 -6.35 -1.11 6.29
CA GLN A 43 -5.54 -0.61 5.17
C GLN A 43 -6.38 0.01 4.05
N ALA A 44 -7.47 -0.65 3.66
CA ALA A 44 -8.34 -0.15 2.59
C ALA A 44 -8.97 1.19 2.96
N TRP A 45 -9.44 1.33 4.19
CA TRP A 45 -10.04 2.56 4.69
C TRP A 45 -9.01 3.69 4.75
N TRP A 46 -7.80 3.37 5.17
CA TRP A 46 -6.71 4.34 5.22
C TRP A 46 -6.32 4.84 3.83
N LEU A 47 -6.24 3.96 2.84
CA LEU A 47 -5.93 4.32 1.46
C LEU A 47 -7.00 5.21 0.82
N MET A 48 -8.24 5.15 1.33
CA MET A 48 -9.33 6.04 0.91
C MET A 48 -9.39 7.33 1.73
N ASN A 49 -8.46 7.55 2.65
CA ASN A 49 -8.41 8.69 3.56
C ASN A 49 -9.61 8.81 4.51
N ASN A 50 -10.22 7.69 4.86
CA ASN A 50 -11.37 7.66 5.77
C ASN A 50 -10.98 7.54 7.25
N LEU A 51 -9.73 7.16 7.54
CA LEU A 51 -9.23 7.06 8.91
C LEU A 51 -7.70 7.17 8.95
N GLU A 52 -7.16 7.36 10.14
CA GLU A 52 -5.73 7.47 10.40
C GLU A 52 -5.35 6.58 11.59
N GLY A 53 -4.21 5.89 11.48
CA GLY A 53 -3.53 5.27 12.61
C GLY A 53 -4.22 4.11 13.30
N TRP A 54 -5.29 3.59 12.79
CA TRP A 54 -6.02 2.50 13.44
C TRP A 54 -5.35 1.14 13.21
N GLY A 55 -5.29 0.35 14.26
CA GLY A 55 -4.76 -1.02 14.18
C GLY A 55 -3.26 -1.14 14.02
N GLY A 56 -2.53 -0.03 14.11
CA GLY A 56 -1.09 0.01 14.05
C GLY A 56 -0.47 0.38 15.39
N PRO A 57 0.84 0.73 15.40
CA PRO A 57 1.73 0.80 14.23
C PRO A 57 2.15 -0.57 13.71
N ASN A 58 2.48 -0.64 12.42
CA ASN A 58 3.03 -1.85 11.82
C ASN A 58 4.51 -1.98 12.16
N PRO A 59 5.03 -3.20 12.36
CA PRO A 59 6.47 -3.38 12.55
C PRO A 59 7.25 -2.97 11.29
N PRO A 60 8.51 -2.50 11.44
CA PRO A 60 9.31 -2.08 10.27
C PRO A 60 9.45 -3.15 9.18
N SER A 61 9.50 -4.42 9.55
CA SER A 61 9.58 -5.54 8.61
C SER A 61 8.33 -5.68 7.72
N TRP A 62 7.20 -5.17 8.16
CA TRP A 62 5.93 -5.19 7.43
C TRP A 62 6.07 -4.50 6.06
N TYR A 63 6.65 -3.31 6.05
CA TYR A 63 6.79 -2.52 4.83
C TYR A 63 7.70 -3.19 3.81
N ALA A 64 8.82 -3.74 4.26
CA ALA A 64 9.75 -4.45 3.39
C ALA A 64 9.12 -5.71 2.79
N ARG A 65 8.41 -6.50 3.61
CA ARG A 65 7.72 -7.72 3.14
C ARG A 65 6.61 -7.40 2.15
N ASN A 66 5.84 -6.35 2.39
CA ASN A 66 4.77 -5.95 1.48
C ASN A 66 5.32 -5.41 0.16
N THR A 67 6.44 -4.71 0.19
CA THR A 67 7.12 -4.27 -1.03
C THR A 67 7.55 -5.48 -1.88
N GLU A 68 8.15 -6.49 -1.27
CA GLU A 68 8.54 -7.71 -1.98
C GLU A 68 7.33 -8.49 -2.50
N LEU A 69 6.27 -8.57 -1.72
CA LEU A 69 5.02 -9.20 -2.16
C LEU A 69 4.43 -8.46 -3.36
N GLN A 70 4.40 -7.14 -3.36
CA GLN A 70 3.89 -6.36 -4.48
C GLN A 70 4.69 -6.60 -5.75
N LYS A 71 6.02 -6.68 -5.66
CA LYS A 71 6.87 -7.01 -6.80
C LYS A 71 6.49 -8.37 -7.41
N LYS A 72 6.23 -9.37 -6.58
CA LYS A 72 5.80 -10.69 -7.02
C LYS A 72 4.42 -10.65 -7.66
N ILE A 73 3.49 -9.90 -7.07
CA ILE A 73 2.13 -9.72 -7.61
C ILE A 73 2.20 -9.06 -8.98
N LEU A 74 2.95 -7.98 -9.14
CA LEU A 74 3.07 -7.27 -10.41
C LEU A 74 3.69 -8.14 -11.50
N ALA A 75 4.73 -8.91 -11.16
CA ALA A 75 5.37 -9.84 -12.09
C ALA A 75 4.38 -10.91 -12.54
N ARG A 76 3.59 -11.47 -11.62
CA ARG A 76 2.59 -12.49 -11.95
C ARG A 76 1.45 -11.93 -12.78
N MET A 77 1.01 -10.72 -12.49
CA MET A 77 -0.01 -10.04 -13.29
C MET A 77 0.45 -9.84 -14.73
N ALA A 78 1.71 -9.43 -14.93
CA ALA A 78 2.29 -9.28 -16.26
C ALA A 78 2.29 -10.59 -17.03
N GLU A 79 2.66 -11.71 -16.40
CA GLU A 79 2.61 -13.05 -17.01
C GLU A 79 1.20 -13.43 -17.45
N LEU A 80 0.19 -13.03 -16.71
CA LEU A 80 -1.21 -13.36 -16.96
C LEU A 80 -1.93 -12.34 -17.85
N GLY A 81 -1.24 -11.32 -18.33
CA GLY A 81 -1.84 -10.26 -19.13
C GLY A 81 -2.77 -9.33 -18.37
N ILE A 82 -2.60 -9.23 -17.05
CA ILE A 82 -3.38 -8.32 -16.22
C ILE A 82 -2.60 -7.02 -16.02
N GLU A 83 -3.21 -5.90 -16.38
CA GLU A 83 -2.62 -4.58 -16.20
C GLU A 83 -2.88 -4.08 -14.78
N PRO A 84 -1.84 -3.69 -14.01
CA PRO A 84 -2.03 -3.18 -12.66
C PRO A 84 -2.47 -1.72 -12.66
N VAL A 85 -3.41 -1.40 -11.77
CA VAL A 85 -3.78 -0.02 -11.46
C VAL A 85 -3.25 0.31 -10.07
N LEU A 86 -2.31 1.24 -9.99
CA LEU A 86 -1.71 1.65 -8.72
C LEU A 86 -2.44 2.87 -8.18
N PRO A 87 -2.86 2.85 -6.89
CA PRO A 87 -3.47 4.02 -6.29
C PRO A 87 -2.46 5.15 -6.16
N GLY A 88 -2.90 6.36 -6.49
CA GLY A 88 -2.11 7.57 -6.31
C GLY A 88 -2.51 8.32 -5.06
N TYR A 89 -2.07 9.57 -4.97
CA TYR A 89 -2.48 10.47 -3.90
C TYR A 89 -3.96 10.81 -4.02
N SER A 90 -4.69 10.67 -2.95
CA SER A 90 -6.15 10.85 -2.96
C SER A 90 -6.69 11.73 -1.84
N GLY A 91 -5.84 12.41 -1.07
CA GLY A 91 -6.30 13.25 0.01
C GLY A 91 -5.23 14.17 0.56
N MET A 92 -5.56 14.82 1.70
CA MET A 92 -4.63 15.71 2.39
C MET A 92 -4.01 15.01 3.61
N LEU A 93 -2.77 15.37 3.88
CA LEU A 93 -2.06 14.96 5.09
C LEU A 93 -2.47 15.82 6.27
#